data_8469f2bcd17c1f8a0680e263c62eb692
#
_entry.id   8469f2bcd17c1f8a0680e263c62eb692
#
_cell.length_a   1.000
_cell.length_b   1.000
_cell.length_c   1.000
_cell.angle_alpha   90.00
_cell.angle_beta   90.00
_cell.angle_gamma   90.00
#
_symmetry.space_group_name_H-M   'P 1'
#
loop_
_entity.id
_entity.type
_entity.pdbx_description
1 polymer ?
#
loop_
_entity_poly.entity_id
_entity_poly.type
_entity_poly.pdbx_seq_one_letter_code
_entity_poly.pdbx_strand_id
1 'polypeptide(L)' 'MLVYVCELCGYEYSPVLGDVENEIEEGTDFEDLPDDWVCPLCGAGKEEFTAEHREEE' A
#
# COMPACT_ATOMS: atom_id res chain seq x y z
N MET A 1 13.16 3.91 1.96
CA MET A 1 11.93 3.79 1.17
C MET A 1 10.75 3.57 2.10
N LEU A 2 9.66 4.28 1.88
CA LEU A 2 8.48 4.15 2.73
C LEU A 2 7.51 3.15 2.12
N VAL A 3 7.08 2.19 2.93
CA VAL A 3 6.07 1.22 2.51
C VAL A 3 4.97 1.18 3.54
N TYR A 4 3.81 0.70 3.13
CA TYR A 4 2.66 0.57 4.01
C TYR A 4 2.29 -0.90 4.12
N VAL A 5 2.23 -1.39 5.35
CA VAL A 5 2.03 -2.81 5.60
C VAL A 5 0.64 -3.04 6.19
N CYS A 6 -0.10 -3.96 5.58
CA CYS A 6 -1.39 -4.35 6.10
C CYS A 6 -1.20 -5.17 7.37
N GLU A 7 -1.79 -4.73 8.46
CA GLU A 7 -1.60 -5.41 9.73
C GLU A 7 -2.37 -6.71 9.84
N LEU A 8 -3.30 -6.94 8.92
CA LEU A 8 -4.11 -8.16 8.96
C LEU A 8 -3.50 -9.30 8.18
N CYS A 9 -2.86 -9.03 7.05
CA CYS A 9 -2.32 -10.10 6.22
C CYS A 9 -0.86 -9.93 5.86
N GLY A 10 -0.27 -8.77 6.14
CA GLY A 10 1.13 -8.54 5.85
C GLY A 10 1.42 -8.05 4.44
N TYR A 11 0.40 -7.71 3.66
CA TYR A 11 0.62 -7.17 2.33
C TYR A 11 1.35 -5.83 2.43
N GLU A 12 2.30 -5.59 1.53
CA GLU A 12 3.07 -4.37 1.52
C GLU A 12 2.75 -3.54 0.28
N TYR A 13 2.31 -2.32 0.50
CA TYR A 13 2.10 -1.39 -0.60
C TYR A 13 3.30 -0.45 -0.69
N SER A 14 3.94 -0.43 -1.84
CA SER A 14 5.05 0.47 -2.08
C SER A 14 4.61 1.57 -3.03
N PRO A 15 4.62 2.84 -2.59
CA PRO A 15 4.26 3.94 -3.49
C PRO A 15 5.13 3.98 -4.75
N VAL A 16 6.39 3.55 -4.64
CA VAL A 16 7.27 3.55 -5.80
C VAL A 16 6.77 2.58 -6.87
N LEU A 17 6.25 1.44 -6.46
CA LEU A 17 5.80 0.41 -7.39
C LEU A 17 4.32 0.53 -7.74
N GLY A 18 3.54 1.16 -6.88
CA GLY A 18 2.10 1.26 -7.07
C GLY A 18 1.43 -0.10 -6.96
N ASP A 19 0.25 -0.20 -7.55
CA ASP A 19 -0.52 -1.44 -7.53
C ASP A 19 -1.21 -1.59 -8.87
N VAL A 20 -0.43 -1.99 -9.86
CA VAL A 20 -0.89 -2.02 -11.25
C VAL A 20 -2.11 -2.93 -11.41
N GLU A 21 -2.16 -4.01 -10.65
CA GLU A 21 -3.29 -4.94 -10.74
C GLU A 21 -4.60 -4.30 -10.32
N ASN A 22 -4.54 -3.26 -9.49
CA ASN A 22 -5.72 -2.53 -9.06
C ASN A 22 -5.76 -1.13 -9.66
N GLU A 23 -5.04 -0.94 -10.77
CA GLU A 23 -5.06 0.30 -11.53
C GLU A 23 -4.44 1.49 -10.78
N ILE A 24 -3.52 1.21 -9.88
CA ILE A 24 -2.79 2.24 -9.17
C ILE A 24 -1.43 2.41 -9.84
N GLU A 25 -1.17 3.59 -10.37
CA GLU A 25 0.07 3.84 -11.08
C GLU A 25 1.25 3.86 -10.11
N GLU A 26 2.41 3.49 -10.63
CA GLU A 26 3.63 3.62 -9.83
C GLU A 26 3.87 5.08 -9.51
N GLY A 27 4.40 5.35 -8.33
CA GLY A 27 4.61 6.71 -7.87
C GLY A 27 3.40 7.31 -7.17
N THR A 28 2.33 6.55 -6.97
CA THR A 28 1.15 7.04 -6.28
C THR A 28 1.34 6.90 -4.77
N ASP A 29 1.28 8.02 -4.06
CA ASP A 29 1.38 8.00 -2.61
C ASP A 29 0.18 7.30 -2.00
N PHE A 30 0.41 6.69 -0.83
CA PHE A 30 -0.67 5.99 -0.15
C PHE A 30 -1.85 6.93 0.13
N GLU A 31 -1.56 8.18 0.45
CA GLU A 31 -2.61 9.15 0.75
C GLU A 31 -3.43 9.53 -0.48
N ASP A 32 -2.87 9.31 -1.66
CA ASP A 32 -3.57 9.61 -2.91
C ASP A 32 -4.45 8.45 -3.37
N LEU A 33 -4.40 7.33 -2.68
CA LEU A 33 -5.25 6.20 -3.02
C LEU A 33 -6.71 6.55 -2.76
N PRO A 34 -7.65 5.99 -3.55
CA PRO A 34 -9.07 6.23 -3.30
C PRO A 34 -9.45 5.77 -1.90
N ASP A 35 -10.46 6.44 -1.33
CA ASP A 35 -10.92 6.08 0.01
C ASP A 35 -11.44 4.65 0.07
N ASP A 36 -11.92 4.13 -1.04
CA ASP A 36 -12.45 2.78 -1.09
C ASP A 36 -11.42 1.75 -1.52
N TRP A 37 -10.16 2.16 -1.66
CA TRP A 37 -9.10 1.20 -1.95
C TRP A 37 -8.91 0.29 -0.75
N VAL A 38 -8.78 -1.00 -1.03
CA VAL A 38 -8.60 -1.98 0.04
C VAL A 38 -7.43 -2.89 -0.31
N CYS A 39 -6.96 -3.61 0.71
CA CYS A 39 -5.87 -4.55 0.54
C CYS A 39 -6.27 -5.61 -0.50
N PRO A 40 -5.44 -5.82 -1.53
CA PRO A 40 -5.77 -6.80 -2.57
C PRO A 40 -5.71 -8.24 -2.09
N LEU A 41 -5.12 -8.50 -0.92
CA LEU A 41 -5.03 -9.86 -0.40
C LEU A 41 -6.14 -10.20 0.58
N CYS A 42 -6.50 -9.28 1.47
CA CYS A 42 -7.47 -9.60 2.51
C CYS A 42 -8.67 -8.65 2.53
N GLY A 43 -8.64 -7.58 1.75
CA GLY A 43 -9.75 -6.65 1.70
C GLY A 43 -9.79 -5.64 2.84
N ALA A 44 -8.74 -5.55 3.63
CA ALA A 44 -8.69 -4.58 4.73
C ALA A 44 -8.66 -3.16 4.18
N GLY A 45 -9.29 -2.24 4.90
CA GLY A 45 -9.29 -0.84 4.50
C GLY A 45 -7.95 -0.18 4.75
N LYS A 46 -7.83 1.06 4.28
CA LYS A 46 -6.56 1.79 4.42
C LYS A 46 -6.18 1.99 5.89
N GLU A 47 -7.16 2.04 6.76
CA GLU A 47 -6.88 2.25 8.18
C GLU A 47 -6.13 1.09 8.82
N GLU A 48 -6.09 -0.05 8.15
CA GLU A 48 -5.36 -1.21 8.66
C GLU A 48 -3.90 -1.22 8.23
N PHE A 49 -3.47 -0.21 7.50
CA PHE A 49 -2.09 -0.13 7.03
C PHE A 49 -1.25 0.76 7.92
N THR A 50 -0.02 0.34 8.15
CA THR A 50 0.94 1.07 8.97
C THR A 50 2.15 1.43 8.11
N ALA A 51 2.58 2.68 8.19
CA ALA A 51 3.75 3.13 7.44
C ALA A 51 5.02 2.59 8.08
N GLU A 52 5.92 2.08 7.25
CA GLU A 52 7.21 1.60 7.70
C GLU A 52 8.30 2.09 6.78
N HIS A 53 9.44 2.43 7.36
CA HIS A 53 10.61 2.78 6.58
C HIS A 53 11.43 1.53 6.33
N ARG A 54 11.75 1.29 5.07
CA ARG A 54 12.59 0.18 4.66
C ARG A 54 13.86 0.73 4.05
N GLU A 55 14.97 0.16 4.41
CA GLU A 55 16.22 0.54 3.79
C GLU A 55 16.44 -0.26 2.54
N GLU A 56 16.98 0.38 1.52
CA GLU A 56 17.32 -0.30 0.29
C GLU A 56 18.83 -0.50 0.22
N GLU A 57 19.21 -1.62 -0.32
CA GLU A 57 20.62 -1.96 -0.44
C GLU A 57 21.18 -1.55 -1.77
#